data_27dba52669a9b89ee8ec00c27d63db7c
#
_entry.id   27dba52669a9b89ee8ec00c27d63db7c
#
_cell.length_a   1.000
_cell.length_b   1.000
_cell.length_c   1.000
_cell.angle_alpha   90.00
_cell.angle_beta   90.00
_cell.angle_gamma   90.00
#
_symmetry.space_group_name_H-M   'P 1'
#
loop_
_entity.id
_entity.type
_entity.pdbx_description
1 polymer ?
#
loop_
_entity_poly.entity_id
_entity_poly.type
_entity_poly.pdbx_seq_one_letter_code
_entity_poly.pdbx_strand_id
1 'polypeptide(L)' 'MNEKDLIEWLEDRGELMVMKKDGEGFVITARAPDGIWKTAEAGTLARAITVWEEM' A
#
# COMPACT_ATOMS: atom_id res chain seq x y z
N MET A 1 -10.40 6.53 3.00
CA MET A 1 -10.32 5.09 3.38
C MET A 1 -10.32 4.99 4.90
N ASN A 2 -11.25 4.26 5.46
CA ASN A 2 -11.27 4.08 6.90
C ASN A 2 -10.44 2.85 7.30
N GLU A 3 -10.30 2.64 8.61
CA GLU A 3 -9.46 1.56 9.12
C GLU A 3 -9.91 0.17 8.64
N LYS A 4 -11.22 -0.06 8.62
CA LYS A 4 -11.77 -1.33 8.17
C LYS A 4 -11.44 -1.59 6.69
N ASP A 5 -11.62 -0.58 5.86
CA ASP A 5 -11.33 -0.69 4.43
C ASP A 5 -9.85 -0.92 4.19
N LEU A 6 -9.00 -0.29 4.99
CA LEU A 6 -7.56 -0.47 4.91
C LEU A 6 -7.16 -1.91 5.20
N ILE A 7 -7.71 -2.48 6.26
CA ILE A 7 -7.42 -3.86 6.64
C ILE A 7 -7.89 -4.83 5.57
N GLU A 8 -9.10 -4.63 5.06
CA GLU A 8 -9.63 -5.47 4.00
C GLU A 8 -8.75 -5.40 2.74
N TRP A 9 -8.30 -4.21 2.39
CA TRP A 9 -7.43 -4.04 1.24
C TRP A 9 -6.13 -4.82 1.42
N LEU A 10 -5.52 -4.74 2.59
CA LEU A 10 -4.28 -5.44 2.88
C LEU A 10 -4.46 -6.95 2.82
N GLU A 11 -5.58 -7.45 3.37
CA GLU A 11 -5.86 -8.88 3.35
C GLU A 11 -6.10 -9.41 1.95
N ASP A 12 -6.73 -8.62 1.09
CA ASP A 12 -7.05 -9.03 -0.27
C ASP A 12 -5.84 -9.12 -1.18
N ARG A 13 -4.76 -8.39 -0.86
CA ARG A 13 -3.57 -8.40 -1.72
C ARG A 13 -2.80 -9.71 -1.62
N GLY A 14 -2.81 -10.36 -0.46
CA GLY A 14 -2.07 -11.60 -0.25
C GLY A 14 -0.58 -11.37 -0.07
N GLU A 15 0.12 -10.96 -1.12
CA GLU A 15 1.56 -10.71 -1.07
C GLU A 15 1.83 -9.21 -1.08
N LEU A 16 2.34 -8.69 0.03
CA LEU A 16 2.70 -7.28 0.12
C LEU A 16 3.67 -7.05 1.26
N MET A 17 4.37 -5.92 1.18
CA MET A 17 5.21 -5.43 2.26
C MET A 17 4.87 -3.99 2.53
N VAL A 18 4.78 -3.64 3.81
CA VAL A 18 4.56 -2.27 4.23
C VAL A 18 5.69 -1.88 5.17
N MET A 19 6.33 -0.76 4.89
CA MET A 19 7.41 -0.26 5.73
C MET A 19 7.13 1.18 6.11
N LYS A 20 7.45 1.51 7.35
CA LYS A 20 7.40 2.89 7.80
C LYS A 20 8.76 3.53 7.55
N LYS A 21 8.76 4.66 6.85
CA LYS A 21 9.99 5.39 6.60
C LYS A 21 10.45 6.14 7.86
N ASP A 22 11.73 6.38 7.94
CA ASP A 22 12.27 7.25 8.98
C ASP A 22 11.64 8.63 8.83
N GLY A 23 11.14 9.17 9.94
CA GLY A 23 10.39 10.40 9.92
C GLY A 23 8.92 10.13 9.67
N GLU A 24 8.35 10.79 8.68
CA GLU A 24 6.94 10.63 8.34
C GLU A 24 6.77 9.99 6.98
N GLY A 25 5.99 8.93 6.92
CA GLY A 25 5.67 8.32 5.65
C GLY A 25 5.67 6.81 5.69
N PHE A 26 5.11 6.25 4.65
CA PHE A 26 5.00 4.81 4.47
C PHE A 26 5.36 4.43 3.05
N VAL A 27 5.96 3.25 2.92
CA VAL A 27 6.23 2.64 1.63
C VAL A 27 5.43 1.35 1.58
N ILE A 28 4.70 1.15 0.50
CA ILE A 28 3.98 -0.10 0.27
C ILE A 28 4.47 -0.73 -1.03
N THR A 29 4.78 -2.00 -0.97
CA THR A 29 5.14 -2.78 -2.15
C THR A 29 4.19 -3.97 -2.20
N ALA A 30 3.46 -4.10 -3.28
CA ALA A 30 2.47 -5.15 -3.43
C ALA A 30 2.42 -5.64 -4.86
N ARG A 31 2.00 -6.89 -5.01
CA ARG A 31 1.85 -7.51 -6.31
C ARG A 31 0.50 -7.15 -6.92
N ALA A 32 0.52 -6.59 -8.12
CA ALA A 32 -0.70 -6.25 -8.84
C ALA A 32 -1.34 -7.50 -9.45
N PRO A 33 -2.63 -7.43 -9.83
CA PRO A 33 -3.30 -8.58 -10.45
C PRO A 33 -2.62 -9.14 -11.70
N ASP A 34 -1.86 -8.31 -12.40
CA ASP A 34 -1.09 -8.73 -13.57
C ASP A 34 0.22 -9.43 -13.22
N GLY A 35 0.52 -9.56 -11.93
CA GLY A 35 1.72 -10.21 -11.46
C GLY A 35 2.92 -9.31 -11.28
N ILE A 36 2.80 -8.04 -11.61
CA ILE A 36 3.91 -7.08 -11.50
C ILE A 36 3.91 -6.44 -10.11
N TRP A 37 5.09 -6.40 -9.50
CA TRP A 37 5.26 -5.74 -8.22
C TRP A 37 5.38 -4.24 -8.41
N LYS A 38 4.60 -3.48 -7.66
CA LYS A 38 4.62 -2.02 -7.69
C LYS A 38 4.89 -1.46 -6.30
N THR A 39 5.63 -0.37 -6.25
CA THR A 39 5.99 0.30 -5.00
C THR A 39 5.45 1.72 -5.00
N ALA A 40 4.80 2.10 -3.92
CA ALA A 40 4.28 3.45 -3.74
C ALA A 40 4.71 4.00 -2.39
N GLU A 41 4.80 5.31 -2.29
CA GLU A 41 5.25 5.99 -1.09
C GLU A 41 4.40 7.23 -0.87
N ALA A 42 4.00 7.47 0.37
CA ALA A 42 3.23 8.65 0.73
C ALA A 42 3.33 8.93 2.23
N GLY A 43 2.80 10.07 2.66
CA GLY A 43 2.85 10.48 4.06
C GLY A 43 2.00 9.63 5.00
N THR A 44 0.95 8.99 4.49
CA THR A 44 0.12 8.07 5.27
C THR A 44 -0.04 6.77 4.51
N LEU A 45 -0.37 5.71 5.24
CA LEU A 45 -0.57 4.41 4.61
C LEU A 45 -1.75 4.44 3.63
N ALA A 46 -2.86 5.07 4.01
CA ALA A 46 -4.02 5.18 3.13
C ALA A 46 -3.67 5.91 1.83
N ARG A 47 -2.87 6.97 1.92
CA ARG A 47 -2.43 7.72 0.74
C ARG A 47 -1.49 6.88 -0.13
N ALA A 48 -0.60 6.13 0.50
CA ALA A 48 0.31 5.25 -0.23
C ALA A 48 -0.48 4.20 -1.04
N ILE A 49 -1.53 3.65 -0.45
CA ILE A 49 -2.39 2.70 -1.13
C ILE A 49 -3.09 3.37 -2.33
N THR A 50 -3.59 4.58 -2.14
CA THR A 50 -4.23 5.32 -3.23
C THR A 50 -3.26 5.55 -4.38
N VAL A 51 -2.02 5.96 -4.07
CA VAL A 51 -0.99 6.16 -5.08
C VAL A 51 -0.70 4.83 -5.80
N TRP A 52 -0.58 3.75 -5.03
CA TRP A 52 -0.33 2.43 -5.60
C TRP A 52 -1.42 2.01 -6.59
N GLU A 53 -2.68 2.27 -6.25
CA GLU A 53 -3.80 1.89 -7.11
C GLU A 53 -3.89 2.71 -8.38
N GLU A 54 -3.36 3.93 -8.36
CA GLU A 54 -3.36 4.82 -9.52
C GLU A 54 -2.19 4.58 -10.47
N MET A 55 -1.27 3.74 -10.10
CA MET A 55 -0.08 3.45 -10.91
C MET A 55 -0.38 2.57 -12.13
#